data_adaed7ac9245431f5e45c5bc3513975d
#
_entry.id   adaed7ac9245431f5e45c5bc3513975d
#
_cell.length_a   1.000
_cell.length_b   1.000
_cell.length_c   1.000
_cell.angle_alpha   90.00
_cell.angle_beta   90.00
_cell.angle_gamma   90.00
#
_symmetry.space_group_name_H-M   'P 1'
#
loop_
_entity.id
_entity.type
_entity.pdbx_description
1 polymer ?
#
loop_
_entity_poly.entity_id
_entity_poly.type
_entity_poly.pdbx_seq_one_letter_code
_entity_poly.pdbx_strand_id
1 'polypeptide(L)'
;MIGHSYVVTLNRRLCREVALAGGPHVDVTVAAPVSFQGDLSPIRLEPHAGEPYHLEAIPTHLSRIPHLFSYGRALKRLLRSRPWDIVHVWEEPYVFAGAQVAWWTPTNTPLIFSSYQNLPKRYPPPFNLFERYCLWRASAWTGGGETIVQTLKDRPGYRDLTSRTIPLGVDLDAFRPDPEARRRTLASLDWPDAGPPIVGYLGRFVPQKGVRLLMRVLDRLDPSTWRALWVGGGAMEGELREWAERHGDRVRVVTGVPHDAVPAHLNAMDLLAAPSQTTPIWREQFGRMLVEAMGAGVPVVASDSGEIPYVVADAGMIVPEADESAWVIALQRLLLTRAQREALRARGLEHVREHYAWSVVAKKYVDLFMKMYDRAKHASETRSLS
;
A
#
# COMPACT_ATOMS: atom_id res chain seq x y z
N MET A 1 10.64 -15.14 1.52
CA MET A 1 9.85 -14.06 0.89
C MET A 1 10.77 -13.26 -0.04
N ILE A 2 10.37 -12.99 -1.27
CA ILE A 2 11.22 -12.39 -2.31
C ILE A 2 10.48 -11.18 -2.90
N GLY A 3 11.13 -10.02 -3.01
CA GLY A 3 10.50 -8.84 -3.62
C GLY A 3 11.48 -7.67 -3.78
N HIS A 4 11.41 -6.99 -4.93
CA HIS A 4 12.24 -5.81 -5.15
C HIS A 4 11.87 -4.66 -4.20
N SER A 5 10.61 -4.55 -3.82
CA SER A 5 10.11 -3.54 -2.89
C SER A 5 10.62 -3.72 -1.45
N TYR A 6 11.17 -4.89 -1.12
CA TYR A 6 11.80 -5.15 0.19
C TYR A 6 13.14 -4.42 0.38
N VAL A 7 13.59 -3.65 -0.58
CA VAL A 7 14.75 -2.76 -0.44
C VAL A 7 14.55 -1.71 0.68
N VAL A 8 13.30 -1.34 0.98
CA VAL A 8 12.94 -0.42 2.08
C VAL A 8 12.33 -1.17 3.28
N THR A 9 12.68 -0.74 4.48
CA THR A 9 12.21 -1.32 5.75
C THR A 9 10.68 -1.28 5.87
N LEU A 10 10.05 -0.21 5.39
CA LEU A 10 8.60 -0.06 5.40
C LEU A 10 7.88 -1.24 4.73
N ASN A 11 8.39 -1.72 3.60
CA ASN A 11 7.78 -2.86 2.90
C ASN A 11 8.15 -4.21 3.55
N ARG A 12 9.29 -4.28 4.26
CA ARG A 12 9.67 -5.46 5.05
C ARG A 12 8.86 -5.61 6.34
N ARG A 13 8.06 -4.60 6.71
CA ARG A 13 7.13 -4.73 7.85
C ARG A 13 6.24 -5.97 7.72
N LEU A 14 5.76 -6.29 6.52
CA LEU A 14 5.05 -7.55 6.27
C LEU A 14 5.89 -8.77 6.71
N CYS A 15 7.16 -8.83 6.33
CA CYS A 15 8.02 -9.98 6.64
C CYS A 15 8.23 -10.12 8.15
N ARG A 16 8.46 -8.99 8.84
CA ARG A 16 8.54 -8.92 10.30
C ARG A 16 7.29 -9.48 10.97
N GLU A 17 6.13 -8.98 10.57
CA GLU A 17 4.87 -9.35 11.20
C GLU A 17 4.49 -10.81 10.90
N VAL A 18 4.83 -11.32 9.71
CA VAL A 18 4.67 -12.76 9.40
C VAL A 18 5.57 -13.61 10.30
N ALA A 19 6.84 -13.21 10.53
CA ALA A 19 7.72 -13.92 11.43
C ALA A 19 7.19 -13.92 12.88
N LEU A 20 6.70 -12.76 13.36
CA LEU A 20 6.13 -12.64 14.69
C LEU A 20 4.82 -13.44 14.83
N ALA A 21 3.93 -13.38 13.86
CA ALA A 21 2.64 -14.09 13.87
C ALA A 21 2.84 -15.62 13.78
N GLY A 22 3.86 -16.09 13.06
CA GLY A 22 4.19 -17.50 12.93
C GLY A 22 4.90 -18.07 14.16
N GLY A 23 5.47 -17.21 15.00
CA GLY A 23 6.18 -17.60 16.22
C GLY A 23 7.30 -18.60 15.95
N PRO A 24 7.52 -19.61 16.83
CA PRO A 24 8.61 -20.57 16.68
C PRO A 24 8.42 -21.55 15.50
N HIS A 25 7.26 -21.53 14.85
CA HIS A 25 6.92 -22.46 13.75
C HIS A 25 7.23 -21.90 12.37
N VAL A 26 7.58 -20.61 12.26
CA VAL A 26 7.83 -19.94 10.97
C VAL A 26 9.17 -19.21 11.00
N ASP A 27 10.14 -19.76 10.27
CA ASP A 27 11.43 -19.12 10.01
C ASP A 27 11.34 -18.34 8.67
N VAL A 28 11.52 -17.03 8.73
CA VAL A 28 11.38 -16.14 7.57
C VAL A 28 12.74 -15.71 7.05
N THR A 29 13.02 -16.02 5.80
CA THR A 29 14.14 -15.44 5.06
C THR A 29 13.61 -14.48 3.99
N VAL A 30 14.13 -13.27 3.97
CA VAL A 30 13.76 -12.21 3.02
C VAL A 30 14.88 -12.01 2.03
N ALA A 31 14.61 -12.17 0.73
CA ALA A 31 15.54 -11.83 -0.34
C ALA A 31 15.14 -10.47 -0.94
N ALA A 32 16.04 -9.49 -0.82
CA ALA A 32 15.83 -8.13 -1.27
C ALA A 32 17.00 -7.65 -2.15
N PRO A 33 16.79 -6.71 -3.10
CA PRO A 33 17.89 -6.11 -3.86
C PRO A 33 18.91 -5.41 -2.97
N VAL A 34 20.20 -5.50 -3.31
CA VAL A 34 21.25 -4.63 -2.74
C VAL A 34 20.93 -3.16 -2.99
N SER A 35 20.38 -2.87 -4.19
CA SER A 35 19.83 -1.57 -4.56
C SER A 35 18.80 -1.75 -5.67
N PHE A 36 17.83 -0.84 -5.73
CA PHE A 36 16.80 -0.84 -6.77
C PHE A 36 16.48 0.59 -7.22
N GLN A 37 16.11 0.77 -8.49
CA GLN A 37 15.71 2.07 -9.00
C GLN A 37 14.31 2.44 -8.47
N GLY A 38 14.24 3.44 -7.61
CA GLY A 38 12.99 4.07 -7.23
C GLY A 38 12.49 5.10 -8.25
N ASP A 39 11.31 5.67 -8.00
CA ASP A 39 10.70 6.67 -8.91
C ASP A 39 11.59 7.92 -9.12
N LEU A 40 12.32 8.35 -8.08
CA LEU A 40 13.14 9.57 -8.12
C LEU A 40 14.65 9.27 -8.18
N SER A 41 15.10 8.25 -7.45
CA SER A 41 16.52 7.92 -7.32
C SER A 41 16.70 6.44 -6.97
N PRO A 42 17.92 5.87 -7.18
CA PRO A 42 18.22 4.54 -6.69
C PRO A 42 18.15 4.48 -5.16
N ILE A 43 17.46 3.45 -4.65
CA ILE A 43 17.33 3.17 -3.22
C ILE A 43 18.29 2.02 -2.89
N ARG A 44 19.15 2.20 -1.89
CA ARG A 44 19.98 1.13 -1.33
C ARG A 44 19.19 0.34 -0.30
N LEU A 45 19.54 -0.94 -0.15
CA LEU A 45 18.96 -1.79 0.87
C LEU A 45 19.16 -1.17 2.25
N GLU A 46 18.04 -0.85 2.89
CA GLU A 46 18.05 -0.29 4.24
C GLU A 46 18.44 -1.34 5.29
N PRO A 47 19.05 -0.93 6.43
CA PRO A 47 19.40 -1.82 7.53
C PRO A 47 18.23 -2.64 8.05
N HIS A 48 18.53 -3.74 8.77
CA HIS A 48 17.54 -4.65 9.34
C HIS A 48 17.92 -5.14 10.77
N ALA A 49 18.77 -4.42 11.47
CA ALA A 49 19.21 -4.82 12.81
C ALA A 49 18.03 -5.03 13.77
N GLY A 50 18.03 -6.14 14.49
CA GLY A 50 16.98 -6.48 15.47
C GLY A 50 15.67 -7.02 14.88
N GLU A 51 15.61 -7.28 13.59
CA GLU A 51 14.43 -7.85 12.96
C GLU A 51 14.34 -9.38 13.11
N PRO A 52 13.13 -9.95 13.26
CA PRO A 52 12.92 -11.37 13.53
C PRO A 52 12.97 -12.24 12.25
N TYR A 53 13.68 -11.82 11.21
CA TYR A 53 13.86 -12.56 9.96
C TYR A 53 15.31 -12.46 9.48
N HIS A 54 15.74 -13.39 8.63
CA HIS A 54 17.02 -13.32 7.95
C HIS A 54 16.91 -12.50 6.67
N LEU A 55 17.82 -11.54 6.46
CA LEU A 55 17.84 -10.72 5.25
C LEU A 55 19.01 -11.11 4.35
N GLU A 56 18.69 -11.48 3.12
CA GLU A 56 19.63 -11.82 2.06
C GLU A 56 19.65 -10.71 0.99
N ALA A 57 20.79 -10.05 0.89
CA ALA A 57 21.02 -9.00 -0.09
C ALA A 57 21.36 -9.59 -1.47
N ILE A 58 20.50 -9.40 -2.45
CA ILE A 58 20.61 -10.00 -3.79
C ILE A 58 21.00 -8.92 -4.80
N PRO A 59 22.10 -9.05 -5.56
CA PRO A 59 22.38 -8.19 -6.69
C PRO A 59 21.28 -8.27 -7.75
N THR A 60 20.93 -7.14 -8.35
CA THR A 60 19.96 -7.08 -9.44
C THR A 60 20.58 -6.45 -10.70
N HIS A 61 20.01 -6.78 -11.85
CA HIS A 61 20.39 -6.23 -13.15
C HIS A 61 19.17 -5.58 -13.80
N LEU A 62 19.38 -4.55 -14.61
CA LEU A 62 18.36 -3.83 -15.35
C LEU A 62 17.24 -3.23 -14.46
N SER A 63 17.55 -2.85 -13.22
CA SER A 63 16.55 -2.31 -12.26
C SER A 63 15.84 -1.03 -12.72
N ARG A 64 16.38 -0.34 -13.75
CA ARG A 64 15.74 0.82 -14.39
C ARG A 64 14.61 0.44 -15.35
N ILE A 65 14.48 -0.84 -15.70
CA ILE A 65 13.44 -1.35 -16.60
C ILE A 65 12.55 -2.33 -15.79
N PRO A 66 11.49 -1.86 -15.15
CA PRO A 66 10.71 -2.67 -14.18
C PRO A 66 10.22 -4.01 -14.72
N HIS A 67 9.92 -4.11 -16.02
CA HIS A 67 9.40 -5.36 -16.60
C HIS A 67 10.50 -6.38 -16.95
N LEU A 68 11.77 -5.94 -17.06
CA LEU A 68 12.90 -6.76 -17.50
C LEU A 68 13.99 -6.92 -16.43
N PHE A 69 13.85 -6.28 -15.27
CA PHE A 69 14.84 -6.45 -14.23
C PHE A 69 14.96 -7.92 -13.81
N SER A 70 16.14 -8.30 -13.34
CA SER A 70 16.43 -9.68 -12.95
C SER A 70 17.25 -9.71 -11.66
N TYR A 71 17.06 -10.75 -10.89
CA TYR A 71 17.90 -11.08 -9.77
C TYR A 71 19.19 -11.76 -10.21
N GLY A 72 20.29 -11.51 -9.52
CA GLY A 72 21.56 -12.19 -9.75
C GLY A 72 21.52 -13.67 -9.33
N ARG A 73 22.54 -14.42 -9.75
CA ARG A 73 22.67 -15.86 -9.46
C ARG A 73 22.71 -16.21 -7.97
N ALA A 74 22.93 -15.21 -7.09
CA ALA A 74 22.85 -15.37 -5.64
C ALA A 74 21.46 -15.86 -5.20
N LEU A 75 20.37 -15.33 -5.82
CA LEU A 75 19.01 -15.78 -5.54
C LEU A 75 18.80 -17.26 -5.93
N LYS A 76 19.35 -17.69 -7.09
CA LYS A 76 19.28 -19.11 -7.49
C LYS A 76 19.98 -20.02 -6.48
N ARG A 77 21.15 -19.59 -5.97
CA ARG A 77 21.87 -20.34 -4.92
C ARG A 77 21.06 -20.41 -3.63
N LEU A 78 20.48 -19.29 -3.20
CA LEU A 78 19.62 -19.23 -2.02
C LEU A 78 18.42 -20.18 -2.15
N LEU A 79 17.69 -20.15 -3.28
CA LEU A 79 16.53 -21.01 -3.51
C LEU A 79 16.86 -22.51 -3.55
N ARG A 80 18.13 -22.86 -3.75
CA ARG A 80 18.62 -24.26 -3.83
C ARG A 80 19.52 -24.67 -2.65
N SER A 81 19.76 -23.77 -1.68
CA SER A 81 20.66 -24.03 -0.56
C SER A 81 20.10 -24.99 0.48
N ARG A 82 18.79 -25.02 0.59
CA ARG A 82 18.04 -25.92 1.50
C ARG A 82 16.64 -26.19 0.92
N PRO A 83 15.88 -27.18 1.40
CA PRO A 83 14.47 -27.28 1.12
C PRO A 83 13.73 -26.09 1.75
N TRP A 84 12.88 -25.45 0.97
CA TRP A 84 12.01 -24.39 1.44
C TRP A 84 10.57 -24.92 1.47
N ASP A 85 9.87 -24.68 2.57
CA ASP A 85 8.48 -25.10 2.72
C ASP A 85 7.54 -24.26 1.84
N ILE A 86 7.82 -22.95 1.74
CA ILE A 86 7.05 -21.97 0.95
C ILE A 86 8.01 -20.96 0.33
N VAL A 87 7.76 -20.58 -0.91
CA VAL A 87 8.35 -19.40 -1.55
C VAL A 87 7.24 -18.41 -1.86
N HIS A 88 7.26 -17.25 -1.19
CA HIS A 88 6.35 -16.15 -1.45
C HIS A 88 7.04 -15.07 -2.27
N VAL A 89 6.40 -14.62 -3.36
CA VAL A 89 6.96 -13.71 -4.35
C VAL A 89 6.13 -12.45 -4.42
N TRP A 90 6.72 -11.34 -4.07
CA TRP A 90 6.10 -10.01 -4.23
C TRP A 90 6.61 -9.34 -5.51
N GLU A 91 6.49 -10.07 -6.61
CA GLU A 91 6.70 -9.60 -7.97
C GLU A 91 5.49 -9.95 -8.81
N GLU A 92 5.13 -9.06 -9.71
CA GLU A 92 4.04 -9.36 -10.64
C GLU A 92 4.40 -10.54 -11.55
N PRO A 93 3.52 -11.51 -11.77
CA PRO A 93 3.81 -12.71 -12.57
C PRO A 93 4.22 -12.43 -14.01
N TYR A 94 3.83 -11.30 -14.59
CA TYR A 94 4.20 -10.93 -15.95
C TYR A 94 5.61 -10.32 -16.07
N VAL A 95 6.28 -10.00 -14.97
CA VAL A 95 7.65 -9.44 -14.98
C VAL A 95 8.67 -10.55 -15.09
N PHE A 96 9.80 -10.27 -15.76
CA PHE A 96 10.87 -11.26 -15.93
C PHE A 96 11.39 -11.78 -14.58
N ALA A 97 11.56 -10.93 -13.59
CA ALA A 97 11.99 -11.34 -12.25
C ALA A 97 11.03 -12.36 -11.59
N GLY A 98 9.72 -12.19 -11.76
CA GLY A 98 8.73 -13.17 -11.30
C GLY A 98 8.90 -14.53 -11.97
N ALA A 99 9.05 -14.54 -13.31
CA ALA A 99 9.31 -15.76 -14.08
C ALA A 99 10.64 -16.43 -13.69
N GLN A 100 11.67 -15.63 -13.41
CA GLN A 100 12.97 -16.10 -12.97
C GLN A 100 12.89 -16.80 -11.60
N VAL A 101 12.16 -16.23 -10.64
CA VAL A 101 11.91 -16.87 -9.34
C VAL A 101 11.16 -18.18 -9.53
N ALA A 102 10.09 -18.18 -10.35
CA ALA A 102 9.32 -19.39 -10.64
C ALA A 102 10.19 -20.49 -11.25
N TRP A 103 11.13 -20.14 -12.13
CA TRP A 103 12.04 -21.10 -12.79
C TRP A 103 13.12 -21.63 -11.84
N TRP A 104 13.61 -20.81 -10.91
CA TRP A 104 14.67 -21.23 -9.99
C TRP A 104 14.16 -21.97 -8.75
N THR A 105 12.89 -21.77 -8.40
CA THR A 105 12.25 -22.46 -7.29
C THR A 105 12.07 -23.95 -7.62
N PRO A 106 12.50 -24.87 -6.74
CA PRO A 106 12.28 -26.31 -6.93
C PRO A 106 10.79 -26.64 -7.18
N THR A 107 10.52 -27.63 -8.02
CA THR A 107 9.16 -27.96 -8.47
C THR A 107 8.24 -28.47 -7.35
N ASN A 108 8.81 -29.05 -6.31
CA ASN A 108 8.11 -29.53 -5.12
C ASN A 108 7.86 -28.43 -4.06
N THR A 109 8.42 -27.23 -4.22
CA THR A 109 8.20 -26.13 -3.29
C THR A 109 6.97 -25.31 -3.72
N PRO A 110 5.96 -25.15 -2.85
CA PRO A 110 4.83 -24.27 -3.08
C PRO A 110 5.25 -22.84 -3.35
N LEU A 111 4.71 -22.26 -4.43
CA LEU A 111 5.02 -20.92 -4.87
C LEU A 111 3.76 -20.05 -4.79
N ILE A 112 3.85 -18.90 -4.11
CA ILE A 112 2.72 -17.98 -3.92
C ILE A 112 3.11 -16.62 -4.47
N PHE A 113 2.30 -16.06 -5.38
CA PHE A 113 2.49 -14.71 -5.91
C PHE A 113 1.57 -13.70 -5.24
N SER A 114 2.07 -12.50 -4.98
CA SER A 114 1.24 -11.33 -4.66
C SER A 114 1.16 -10.39 -5.85
N SER A 115 -0.04 -9.90 -6.16
CA SER A 115 -0.29 -8.96 -7.25
C SER A 115 -1.08 -7.74 -6.78
N TYR A 116 -0.78 -6.59 -7.42
CA TYR A 116 -1.48 -5.32 -7.22
C TYR A 116 -2.11 -4.80 -8.52
N GLN A 117 -2.24 -5.67 -9.54
CA GLN A 117 -2.79 -5.28 -10.85
C GLN A 117 -4.32 -5.23 -10.81
N ASN A 118 -4.88 -4.02 -10.76
CA ASN A 118 -6.32 -3.78 -10.74
C ASN A 118 -6.91 -3.26 -12.06
N LEU A 119 -6.12 -3.28 -13.15
CA LEU A 119 -6.61 -2.93 -14.48
C LEU A 119 -6.64 -4.16 -15.38
N PRO A 120 -7.65 -4.32 -16.23
CA PRO A 120 -7.71 -5.40 -17.21
C PRO A 120 -6.68 -5.15 -18.32
N LYS A 121 -5.47 -5.67 -18.16
CA LYS A 121 -4.37 -5.53 -19.12
C LYS A 121 -4.13 -6.85 -19.86
N ARG A 122 -3.81 -6.75 -21.14
CA ARG A 122 -3.25 -7.85 -21.93
C ARG A 122 -1.78 -7.56 -22.18
N TYR A 123 -0.92 -8.49 -21.82
CA TYR A 123 0.51 -8.31 -22.00
C TYR A 123 0.96 -8.90 -23.35
N PRO A 124 1.78 -8.17 -24.14
CA PRO A 124 2.40 -8.73 -25.34
C PRO A 124 3.50 -9.75 -24.96
N PRO A 125 3.92 -10.61 -25.89
CA PRO A 125 5.12 -11.41 -25.70
C PRO A 125 6.35 -10.52 -25.43
N PRO A 126 7.28 -10.94 -24.55
CA PRO A 126 7.32 -12.21 -23.81
C PRO A 126 6.54 -12.20 -22.48
N PHE A 127 5.96 -11.06 -22.07
CA PHE A 127 5.37 -10.85 -20.73
C PHE A 127 4.15 -11.77 -20.47
N ASN A 128 3.32 -12.01 -21.47
CA ASN A 128 2.22 -12.97 -21.38
C ASN A 128 2.73 -14.42 -21.19
N LEU A 129 3.89 -14.77 -21.73
CA LEU A 129 4.50 -16.09 -21.53
C LEU A 129 5.05 -16.22 -20.10
N PHE A 130 5.66 -15.14 -19.57
CA PHE A 130 6.10 -15.11 -18.18
C PHE A 130 4.93 -15.29 -17.23
N GLU A 131 3.83 -14.56 -17.45
CA GLU A 131 2.63 -14.69 -16.62
C GLU A 131 2.08 -16.11 -16.65
N ARG A 132 1.89 -16.70 -17.84
CA ARG A 132 1.39 -18.07 -17.97
C ARG A 132 2.30 -19.08 -17.27
N TYR A 133 3.60 -18.93 -17.40
CA TYR A 133 4.56 -19.81 -16.74
C TYR A 133 4.51 -19.65 -15.21
N CYS A 134 4.48 -18.43 -14.69
CA CYS A 134 4.35 -18.18 -13.27
C CYS A 134 3.08 -18.80 -12.69
N LEU A 135 1.95 -18.63 -13.36
CA LEU A 135 0.67 -19.18 -12.92
C LEU A 135 0.62 -20.71 -12.99
N TRP A 136 1.23 -21.30 -14.02
CA TRP A 136 1.38 -22.76 -14.08
C TRP A 136 2.22 -23.31 -12.92
N ARG A 137 3.21 -22.55 -12.43
CA ARG A 137 4.07 -22.92 -11.31
C ARG A 137 3.47 -22.59 -9.93
N ALA A 138 2.53 -21.67 -9.89
CA ALA A 138 1.96 -21.17 -8.65
C ALA A 138 1.05 -22.19 -7.97
N SER A 139 1.14 -22.28 -6.64
CA SER A 139 0.21 -23.03 -5.80
C SER A 139 -0.96 -22.17 -5.34
N ALA A 140 -0.73 -20.86 -5.21
CA ALA A 140 -1.72 -19.86 -4.84
C ALA A 140 -1.27 -18.46 -5.26
N TRP A 141 -2.19 -17.49 -5.15
CA TRP A 141 -1.87 -16.09 -5.31
C TRP A 141 -2.67 -15.21 -4.34
N THR A 142 -2.15 -14.01 -4.05
CA THR A 142 -2.86 -13.01 -3.26
C THR A 142 -3.06 -11.73 -4.07
N GLY A 143 -4.22 -11.09 -3.90
CA GLY A 143 -4.45 -9.73 -4.37
C GLY A 143 -4.45 -8.76 -3.19
N GLY A 144 -3.84 -7.60 -3.36
CA GLY A 144 -3.78 -6.56 -2.34
C GLY A 144 -5.13 -5.87 -2.07
N GLY A 145 -6.20 -6.22 -2.80
CA GLY A 145 -7.55 -5.68 -2.66
C GLY A 145 -8.57 -6.45 -3.47
N GLU A 146 -9.85 -6.17 -3.24
CA GLU A 146 -10.98 -6.84 -3.90
C GLU A 146 -11.03 -6.55 -5.40
N THR A 147 -10.81 -5.30 -5.83
CA THR A 147 -10.78 -4.93 -7.25
C THR A 147 -9.65 -5.64 -8.00
N ILE A 148 -8.53 -5.92 -7.32
CA ILE A 148 -7.41 -6.69 -7.85
C ILE A 148 -7.84 -8.13 -8.06
N VAL A 149 -8.42 -8.75 -7.04
CA VAL A 149 -8.88 -10.15 -7.09
C VAL A 149 -9.94 -10.32 -8.17
N GLN A 150 -10.93 -9.44 -8.25
CA GLN A 150 -11.97 -9.47 -9.29
C GLN A 150 -11.34 -9.35 -10.69
N THR A 151 -10.45 -8.35 -10.90
CA THR A 151 -9.79 -8.13 -12.20
C THR A 151 -8.96 -9.34 -12.65
N LEU A 152 -8.25 -10.00 -11.73
CA LEU A 152 -7.38 -11.10 -12.05
C LEU A 152 -8.14 -12.42 -12.22
N LYS A 153 -9.21 -12.67 -11.46
CA LYS A 153 -10.04 -13.87 -11.62
C LYS A 153 -10.69 -13.99 -13.00
N ASP A 154 -10.87 -12.90 -13.71
CA ASP A 154 -11.37 -12.89 -15.08
C ASP A 154 -10.29 -13.30 -16.10
N ARG A 155 -9.03 -13.46 -15.67
CA ARG A 155 -7.91 -13.83 -16.55
C ARG A 155 -7.62 -15.33 -16.48
N PRO A 156 -7.29 -15.96 -17.62
CA PRO A 156 -6.89 -17.37 -17.64
C PRO A 156 -5.70 -17.64 -16.71
N GLY A 157 -5.76 -18.77 -16.00
CA GLY A 157 -4.72 -19.21 -15.07
C GLY A 157 -4.87 -18.70 -13.63
N TYR A 158 -5.44 -17.52 -13.41
CA TYR A 158 -5.71 -17.03 -12.04
C TYR A 158 -6.96 -17.66 -11.42
N ARG A 159 -7.99 -17.92 -12.24
CA ARG A 159 -9.30 -18.44 -11.80
C ARG A 159 -9.20 -19.76 -11.08
N ASP A 160 -8.36 -20.66 -11.59
CA ASP A 160 -8.27 -22.03 -11.12
C ASP A 160 -7.35 -22.20 -9.90
N LEU A 161 -6.61 -21.16 -9.54
CA LEU A 161 -5.70 -21.16 -8.40
C LEU A 161 -6.39 -20.71 -7.11
N THR A 162 -5.93 -21.25 -6.00
CA THR A 162 -6.30 -20.72 -4.68
C THR A 162 -5.91 -19.25 -4.59
N SER A 163 -6.87 -18.39 -4.25
CA SER A 163 -6.65 -16.96 -4.09
C SER A 163 -7.10 -16.45 -2.71
N ARG A 164 -6.49 -15.36 -2.27
CA ARG A 164 -6.88 -14.63 -1.05
C ARG A 164 -6.74 -13.12 -1.29
N THR A 165 -7.71 -12.36 -0.81
CA THR A 165 -7.57 -10.91 -0.66
C THR A 165 -6.83 -10.64 0.64
N ILE A 166 -5.59 -10.13 0.55
CA ILE A 166 -4.77 -9.76 1.70
C ILE A 166 -4.24 -8.36 1.47
N PRO A 167 -4.81 -7.35 2.16
CA PRO A 167 -4.44 -5.95 1.97
C PRO A 167 -3.06 -5.62 2.55
N LEU A 168 -2.61 -4.38 2.34
CA LEU A 168 -1.49 -3.81 3.08
C LEU A 168 -1.92 -3.52 4.52
N GLY A 169 -0.99 -3.69 5.45
CA GLY A 169 -1.21 -3.33 6.84
C GLY A 169 -0.79 -1.90 7.17
N VAL A 170 -1.22 -1.45 8.34
CA VAL A 170 -0.80 -0.19 8.95
C VAL A 170 -0.17 -0.44 10.33
N ASP A 171 0.85 0.35 10.66
CA ASP A 171 1.50 0.33 11.97
C ASP A 171 0.73 1.22 12.95
N LEU A 172 -0.10 0.60 13.79
CA LEU A 172 -0.93 1.31 14.78
C LEU A 172 -0.15 1.85 15.99
N ASP A 173 1.12 1.49 16.14
CA ASP A 173 2.00 2.11 17.14
C ASP A 173 2.51 3.45 16.62
N ALA A 174 2.80 3.56 15.33
CA ALA A 174 3.23 4.78 14.67
C ALA A 174 2.02 5.68 14.30
N PHE A 175 0.98 5.09 13.68
CA PHE A 175 -0.22 5.80 13.25
C PHE A 175 -1.31 5.67 14.31
N ARG A 176 -1.25 6.53 15.31
CA ARG A 176 -2.22 6.61 16.42
C ARG A 176 -2.55 8.07 16.72
N PRO A 177 -3.67 8.34 17.41
CA PRO A 177 -3.97 9.67 17.92
C PRO A 177 -2.86 10.14 18.87
N ASP A 178 -2.26 11.29 18.55
CA ASP A 178 -1.20 11.93 19.36
C ASP A 178 -1.42 13.45 19.43
N PRO A 179 -2.09 13.93 20.49
CA PRO A 179 -2.34 15.37 20.68
C PRO A 179 -1.07 16.19 20.83
N GLU A 180 0.02 15.60 21.32
CA GLU A 180 1.31 16.29 21.47
C GLU A 180 1.99 16.48 20.10
N ALA A 181 1.97 15.44 19.24
CA ALA A 181 2.43 15.56 17.87
C ALA A 181 1.62 16.62 17.11
N ARG A 182 0.29 16.68 17.31
CA ARG A 182 -0.57 17.74 16.75
C ARG A 182 -0.06 19.11 17.14
N ARG A 183 0.11 19.39 18.44
CA ARG A 183 0.56 20.71 18.93
C ARG A 183 1.91 21.10 18.34
N ARG A 184 2.88 20.19 18.35
CA ARG A 184 4.22 20.44 17.77
C ARG A 184 4.16 20.73 16.27
N THR A 185 3.38 19.96 15.52
CA THR A 185 3.25 20.16 14.07
C THR A 185 2.56 21.49 13.76
N LEU A 186 1.47 21.83 14.45
CA LEU A 186 0.79 23.11 14.25
C LEU A 186 1.70 24.30 14.59
N ALA A 187 2.48 24.21 15.66
CA ALA A 187 3.47 25.25 16.01
C ALA A 187 4.54 25.39 14.92
N SER A 188 5.03 24.29 14.33
CA SER A 188 6.01 24.32 13.23
C SER A 188 5.45 24.90 11.93
N LEU A 189 4.13 24.93 11.79
CA LEU A 189 3.42 25.52 10.64
C LEU A 189 2.96 26.97 10.90
N ASP A 190 3.31 27.55 12.06
CA ASP A 190 2.82 28.84 12.53
C ASP A 190 1.29 28.93 12.61
N TRP A 191 0.65 27.81 12.98
CA TRP A 191 -0.79 27.75 13.16
C TRP A 191 -1.17 27.59 14.62
N PRO A 192 -2.14 28.39 15.13
CA PRO A 192 -2.75 28.16 16.43
C PRO A 192 -3.56 26.84 16.39
N ASP A 193 -3.62 26.15 17.52
CA ASP A 193 -4.48 24.94 17.64
C ASP A 193 -5.97 25.33 17.57
N ALA A 194 -6.32 26.50 18.11
CA ALA A 194 -7.63 27.09 17.90
C ALA A 194 -7.77 27.66 16.48
N GLY A 195 -8.93 27.43 15.86
CA GLY A 195 -9.24 27.96 14.53
C GLY A 195 -10.13 27.01 13.72
N PRO A 196 -10.35 27.35 12.44
CA PRO A 196 -11.12 26.48 11.55
C PRO A 196 -10.50 25.09 11.40
N PRO A 197 -11.30 24.04 11.17
CA PRO A 197 -10.80 22.70 10.93
C PRO A 197 -9.81 22.65 9.76
N ILE A 198 -8.87 21.71 9.83
CA ILE A 198 -7.83 21.51 8.84
C ILE A 198 -8.19 20.35 7.91
N VAL A 199 -8.44 20.67 6.65
CA VAL A 199 -8.55 19.69 5.56
C VAL A 199 -7.14 19.25 5.17
N GLY A 200 -6.82 18.00 5.38
CA GLY A 200 -5.54 17.40 5.00
C GLY A 200 -5.60 16.75 3.62
N TYR A 201 -4.48 16.78 2.93
CA TYR A 201 -4.16 15.95 1.78
C TYR A 201 -2.81 15.28 2.02
N LEU A 202 -2.72 13.97 1.80
CA LEU A 202 -1.47 13.20 1.91
C LEU A 202 -1.26 12.36 0.66
N GLY A 203 -0.19 12.63 -0.09
CA GLY A 203 0.15 11.84 -1.27
C GLY A 203 0.93 12.58 -2.34
N ARG A 204 1.15 11.92 -3.47
CA ARG A 204 1.84 12.52 -4.62
C ARG A 204 1.01 13.65 -5.23
N PHE A 205 1.66 14.77 -5.55
CA PHE A 205 1.03 15.89 -6.26
C PHE A 205 1.04 15.63 -7.77
N VAL A 206 0.10 14.77 -8.21
CA VAL A 206 -0.07 14.36 -9.60
C VAL A 206 -1.57 14.36 -9.98
N PRO A 207 -1.93 14.53 -11.26
CA PRO A 207 -3.32 14.71 -11.68
C PRO A 207 -4.27 13.60 -11.21
N GLN A 208 -3.84 12.33 -11.31
CA GLN A 208 -4.66 11.19 -10.93
C GLN A 208 -4.90 11.08 -9.41
N LYS A 209 -4.23 11.86 -8.59
CA LYS A 209 -4.50 11.96 -7.15
C LYS A 209 -5.48 13.08 -6.79
N GLY A 210 -6.08 13.74 -7.81
CA GLY A 210 -7.19 14.67 -7.65
C GLY A 210 -6.82 16.02 -7.02
N VAL A 211 -5.54 16.43 -7.09
CA VAL A 211 -5.04 17.70 -6.55
C VAL A 211 -5.89 18.88 -7.03
N ARG A 212 -6.13 18.97 -8.37
CA ARG A 212 -6.96 20.05 -8.94
C ARG A 212 -8.41 20.02 -8.49
N LEU A 213 -8.98 18.82 -8.32
CA LEU A 213 -10.34 18.69 -7.81
C LEU A 213 -10.44 19.30 -6.41
N LEU A 214 -9.53 18.90 -5.51
CA LEU A 214 -9.57 19.41 -4.14
C LEU A 214 -9.33 20.92 -4.08
N MET A 215 -8.42 21.48 -4.91
CA MET A 215 -8.21 22.93 -5.01
C MET A 215 -9.52 23.65 -5.36
N ARG A 216 -10.20 23.21 -6.46
CA ARG A 216 -11.48 23.81 -6.87
C ARG A 216 -12.60 23.66 -5.85
N VAL A 217 -12.66 22.53 -5.16
CA VAL A 217 -13.63 22.29 -4.08
C VAL A 217 -13.40 23.24 -2.92
N LEU A 218 -12.16 23.45 -2.49
CA LEU A 218 -11.81 24.38 -1.42
C LEU A 218 -12.08 25.82 -1.82
N ASP A 219 -11.89 26.18 -3.10
CA ASP A 219 -12.24 27.52 -3.62
C ASP A 219 -13.73 27.85 -3.53
N ARG A 220 -14.59 26.82 -3.52
CA ARG A 220 -16.06 26.97 -3.42
C ARG A 220 -16.59 27.01 -2.00
N LEU A 221 -15.78 26.68 -1.01
CA LEU A 221 -16.15 26.71 0.40
C LEU A 221 -15.96 28.10 1.00
N ASP A 222 -16.76 28.44 2.03
CA ASP A 222 -16.56 29.67 2.80
C ASP A 222 -15.13 29.67 3.40
N PRO A 223 -14.30 30.66 3.04
CA PRO A 223 -12.91 30.74 3.45
C PRO A 223 -12.70 30.82 4.98
N SER A 224 -13.71 31.22 5.74
CA SER A 224 -13.65 31.27 7.20
C SER A 224 -13.79 29.90 7.88
N THR A 225 -14.20 28.87 7.14
CA THR A 225 -14.59 27.56 7.71
C THR A 225 -13.49 26.49 7.62
N TRP A 226 -12.36 26.76 6.96
CA TRP A 226 -11.32 25.77 6.74
C TRP A 226 -9.90 26.35 6.70
N ARG A 227 -8.94 25.49 7.04
CA ARG A 227 -7.52 25.58 6.69
C ARG A 227 -7.17 24.35 5.86
N ALA A 228 -6.07 24.36 5.11
CA ALA A 228 -5.64 23.21 4.33
C ALA A 228 -4.16 22.89 4.53
N LEU A 229 -3.86 21.61 4.81
CA LEU A 229 -2.50 21.07 4.94
C LEU A 229 -2.25 20.03 3.84
N TRP A 230 -1.34 20.37 2.92
CA TRP A 230 -0.93 19.50 1.83
C TRP A 230 0.44 18.89 2.16
N VAL A 231 0.49 17.56 2.25
CA VAL A 231 1.70 16.80 2.57
C VAL A 231 2.05 15.87 1.42
N GLY A 232 3.23 16.04 0.81
CA GLY A 232 3.65 15.18 -0.30
C GLY A 232 4.67 15.81 -1.21
N GLY A 233 4.56 15.57 -2.50
CA GLY A 233 5.41 16.12 -3.54
C GLY A 233 5.05 15.57 -4.92
N GLY A 234 5.49 16.22 -5.98
CA GLY A 234 5.24 15.75 -7.35
C GLY A 234 5.16 16.86 -8.38
N ALA A 235 4.83 16.46 -9.61
CA ALA A 235 4.86 17.37 -10.76
C ALA A 235 3.94 18.59 -10.67
N MET A 236 2.91 18.53 -9.81
CA MET A 236 1.96 19.63 -9.59
C MET A 236 2.33 20.54 -8.43
N GLU A 237 3.52 20.40 -7.83
CA GLU A 237 3.92 21.22 -6.68
C GLU A 237 3.91 22.72 -7.01
N GLY A 238 4.41 23.14 -8.17
CA GLY A 238 4.40 24.54 -8.60
C GLY A 238 2.99 25.12 -8.67
N GLU A 239 2.07 24.43 -9.39
CA GLU A 239 0.67 24.83 -9.51
C GLU A 239 -0.03 24.90 -8.13
N LEU A 240 0.25 23.93 -7.25
CA LEU A 240 -0.31 23.90 -5.91
C LEU A 240 0.20 25.06 -5.04
N ARG A 241 1.49 25.41 -5.12
CA ARG A 241 2.07 26.55 -4.37
C ARG A 241 1.49 27.88 -4.85
N GLU A 242 1.38 28.09 -6.16
CA GLU A 242 0.73 29.28 -6.73
C GLU A 242 -0.73 29.41 -6.27
N TRP A 243 -1.46 28.29 -6.21
CA TRP A 243 -2.81 28.26 -5.64
C TRP A 243 -2.79 28.61 -4.13
N ALA A 244 -1.86 28.01 -3.37
CA ALA A 244 -1.73 28.23 -1.94
C ALA A 244 -1.45 29.72 -1.58
N GLU A 245 -0.59 30.37 -2.36
CA GLU A 245 -0.27 31.82 -2.18
C GLU A 245 -1.51 32.71 -2.22
N ARG A 246 -2.49 32.40 -3.08
CA ARG A 246 -3.77 33.14 -3.15
C ARG A 246 -4.62 33.02 -1.88
N HIS A 247 -4.38 31.96 -1.09
CA HIS A 247 -5.11 31.69 0.16
C HIS A 247 -4.35 32.13 1.42
N GLY A 248 -3.09 32.59 1.27
CA GLY A 248 -2.28 33.10 2.36
C GLY A 248 -2.11 32.10 3.51
N ASP A 249 -2.25 32.57 4.74
CA ASP A 249 -1.97 31.76 5.94
C ASP A 249 -2.90 30.56 6.16
N ARG A 250 -3.98 30.45 5.41
CA ARG A 250 -4.90 29.31 5.52
C ARG A 250 -4.37 28.02 4.90
N VAL A 251 -3.35 28.08 4.06
CA VAL A 251 -2.82 26.92 3.34
C VAL A 251 -1.35 26.72 3.64
N ARG A 252 -0.97 25.48 3.90
CA ARG A 252 0.44 25.05 4.03
C ARG A 252 0.71 23.88 3.09
N VAL A 253 1.84 23.96 2.39
CA VAL A 253 2.33 22.90 1.50
C VAL A 253 3.68 22.41 2.03
N VAL A 254 3.71 21.20 2.52
CA VAL A 254 4.90 20.55 3.13
C VAL A 254 5.38 19.44 2.23
N THR A 255 6.63 19.54 1.78
CA THR A 255 7.24 18.56 0.86
C THR A 255 8.46 17.90 1.49
N GLY A 256 8.88 16.76 0.96
CA GLY A 256 10.07 16.06 1.45
C GLY A 256 9.90 15.42 2.83
N VAL A 257 8.67 15.22 3.28
CA VAL A 257 8.38 14.59 4.58
C VAL A 257 8.78 13.11 4.52
N PRO A 258 9.71 12.64 5.35
CA PRO A 258 10.03 11.23 5.45
C PRO A 258 8.84 10.47 6.08
N HIS A 259 8.73 9.17 5.77
CA HIS A 259 7.54 8.40 6.15
C HIS A 259 7.32 8.30 7.66
N ASP A 260 8.36 8.31 8.46
CA ASP A 260 8.32 8.30 9.92
C ASP A 260 7.80 9.60 10.53
N ALA A 261 7.86 10.71 9.79
CA ALA A 261 7.27 12.00 10.18
C ALA A 261 5.81 12.18 9.71
N VAL A 262 5.30 11.31 8.84
CA VAL A 262 3.91 11.38 8.34
C VAL A 262 2.86 11.32 9.46
N PRO A 263 2.99 10.46 10.50
CA PRO A 263 2.02 10.38 11.59
C PRO A 263 1.78 11.74 12.29
N ALA A 264 2.84 12.54 12.47
CA ALA A 264 2.73 13.84 13.10
C ALA A 264 1.91 14.84 12.25
N HIS A 265 2.11 14.81 10.93
CA HIS A 265 1.33 15.65 10.00
C HIS A 265 -0.13 15.20 9.90
N LEU A 266 -0.41 13.89 9.92
CA LEU A 266 -1.79 13.40 9.98
C LEU A 266 -2.48 13.87 11.27
N ASN A 267 -1.82 13.78 12.40
CA ASN A 267 -2.38 14.26 13.67
C ASN A 267 -2.70 15.76 13.67
N ALA A 268 -2.09 16.57 12.81
CA ALA A 268 -2.44 17.98 12.63
C ALA A 268 -3.73 18.20 11.83
N MET A 269 -4.24 17.18 11.12
CA MET A 269 -5.44 17.28 10.28
C MET A 269 -6.72 16.97 11.08
N ASP A 270 -7.81 17.64 10.76
CA ASP A 270 -9.13 17.36 11.31
C ASP A 270 -9.97 16.43 10.43
N LEU A 271 -9.62 16.34 9.16
CA LEU A 271 -10.10 15.35 8.19
C LEU A 271 -9.08 15.19 7.05
N LEU A 272 -9.02 14.01 6.43
CA LEU A 272 -8.24 13.76 5.23
C LEU A 272 -9.16 13.72 4.01
N ALA A 273 -8.84 14.50 2.96
CA ALA A 273 -9.45 14.41 1.64
C ALA A 273 -8.56 13.61 0.70
N ALA A 274 -9.08 12.52 0.12
CA ALA A 274 -8.39 11.63 -0.79
C ALA A 274 -9.11 11.54 -2.15
N PRO A 275 -9.03 12.58 -3.01
CA PRO A 275 -9.86 12.75 -4.19
C PRO A 275 -9.28 12.06 -5.43
N SER A 276 -8.71 10.86 -5.30
CA SER A 276 -8.11 10.11 -6.41
C SER A 276 -9.06 9.97 -7.59
N GLN A 277 -8.53 10.07 -8.83
CA GLN A 277 -9.28 10.09 -10.08
C GLN A 277 -8.91 8.88 -10.94
N THR A 278 -9.88 8.13 -11.38
CA THR A 278 -9.68 7.02 -12.32
C THR A 278 -9.34 7.56 -13.72
N THR A 279 -8.34 6.94 -14.34
CA THR A 279 -7.96 7.21 -15.74
C THR A 279 -7.95 5.89 -16.52
N PRO A 280 -7.89 5.90 -17.85
CA PRO A 280 -7.82 4.67 -18.65
C PRO A 280 -6.64 3.76 -18.29
N ILE A 281 -5.57 4.32 -17.72
CA ILE A 281 -4.31 3.60 -17.42
C ILE A 281 -3.99 3.53 -15.92
N TRP A 282 -4.82 4.14 -15.07
CA TRP A 282 -4.59 4.17 -13.62
C TRP A 282 -5.89 4.29 -12.83
N ARG A 283 -5.99 3.56 -11.74
CA ARG A 283 -6.96 3.75 -10.67
C ARG A 283 -6.32 3.37 -9.34
N GLU A 284 -6.87 3.85 -8.22
CA GLU A 284 -6.28 3.58 -6.92
C GLU A 284 -6.23 2.07 -6.63
N GLN A 285 -5.04 1.59 -6.22
CA GLN A 285 -4.82 0.16 -5.97
C GLN A 285 -5.08 -0.22 -4.50
N PHE A 286 -4.91 0.75 -3.58
CA PHE A 286 -5.16 0.56 -2.16
C PHE A 286 -5.45 1.89 -1.44
N GLY A 287 -4.56 2.89 -1.59
CA GLY A 287 -4.66 4.16 -0.87
C GLY A 287 -4.14 4.04 0.57
N ARG A 288 -2.86 3.73 0.73
CA ARG A 288 -2.21 3.57 2.05
C ARG A 288 -2.53 4.72 3.01
N MET A 289 -2.55 5.97 2.53
CA MET A 289 -2.89 7.15 3.33
C MET A 289 -4.25 7.06 4.02
N LEU A 290 -5.20 6.26 3.50
CA LEU A 290 -6.52 6.09 4.10
C LEU A 290 -6.44 5.35 5.43
N VAL A 291 -5.76 4.20 5.45
CA VAL A 291 -5.59 3.40 6.67
C VAL A 291 -4.65 4.07 7.65
N GLU A 292 -3.66 4.84 7.17
CA GLU A 292 -2.76 5.66 7.99
C GLU A 292 -3.53 6.79 8.68
N ALA A 293 -4.40 7.50 7.95
CA ALA A 293 -5.24 8.55 8.50
C ALA A 293 -6.24 8.00 9.52
N MET A 294 -6.97 6.94 9.18
CA MET A 294 -7.90 6.30 10.11
C MET A 294 -7.19 5.79 11.36
N GLY A 295 -5.96 5.24 11.22
CA GLY A 295 -5.11 4.82 12.34
C GLY A 295 -4.71 5.99 13.24
N ALA A 296 -4.38 7.14 12.66
CA ALA A 296 -4.12 8.39 13.40
C ALA A 296 -5.40 9.04 13.97
N GLY A 297 -6.57 8.43 13.76
CA GLY A 297 -7.85 8.96 14.22
C GLY A 297 -8.33 10.16 13.41
N VAL A 298 -7.93 10.27 12.15
CA VAL A 298 -8.35 11.32 11.23
C VAL A 298 -9.49 10.83 10.34
N PRO A 299 -10.67 11.45 10.39
CA PRO A 299 -11.79 11.12 9.51
C PRO A 299 -11.41 11.23 8.04
N VAL A 300 -11.90 10.33 7.20
CA VAL A 300 -11.57 10.26 5.78
C VAL A 300 -12.77 10.60 4.92
N VAL A 301 -12.55 11.48 3.93
CA VAL A 301 -13.44 11.71 2.77
C VAL A 301 -12.66 11.29 1.52
N ALA A 302 -13.15 10.33 0.79
CA ALA A 302 -12.42 9.76 -0.33
C ALA A 302 -13.30 9.53 -1.56
N SER A 303 -12.68 9.50 -2.74
CA SER A 303 -13.36 9.18 -3.98
C SER A 303 -13.72 7.69 -4.07
N ASP A 304 -14.58 7.36 -5.02
CA ASP A 304 -14.94 5.98 -5.36
C ASP A 304 -13.96 5.31 -6.34
N SER A 305 -12.75 5.88 -6.52
CA SER A 305 -11.72 5.37 -7.42
C SER A 305 -11.13 4.04 -6.94
N GLY A 306 -11.22 3.02 -7.79
CA GLY A 306 -10.53 1.74 -7.61
C GLY A 306 -10.85 1.02 -6.31
N GLU A 307 -9.83 0.79 -5.46
CA GLU A 307 -9.96 0.04 -4.20
C GLU A 307 -10.49 0.89 -3.03
N ILE A 308 -10.56 2.21 -3.17
CA ILE A 308 -10.92 3.13 -2.07
C ILE A 308 -12.24 2.74 -1.37
N PRO A 309 -13.35 2.43 -2.07
CA PRO A 309 -14.60 2.06 -1.41
C PRO A 309 -14.48 0.82 -0.52
N TYR A 310 -13.65 -0.15 -0.91
CA TYR A 310 -13.42 -1.37 -0.12
C TYR A 310 -12.51 -1.11 1.09
N VAL A 311 -11.50 -0.23 0.92
CA VAL A 311 -10.58 0.13 2.00
C VAL A 311 -11.26 0.97 3.07
N VAL A 312 -12.10 1.91 2.67
CA VAL A 312 -12.79 2.83 3.58
C VAL A 312 -14.06 2.21 4.17
N ALA A 313 -14.80 1.41 3.39
CA ALA A 313 -16.08 0.82 3.74
C ALA A 313 -17.04 1.87 4.36
N ASP A 314 -17.60 1.60 5.52
CA ASP A 314 -18.47 2.52 6.29
C ASP A 314 -17.72 3.38 7.32
N ALA A 315 -16.39 3.23 7.39
CA ALA A 315 -15.52 3.95 8.32
C ALA A 315 -15.16 5.38 7.88
N GLY A 316 -15.53 5.77 6.65
CA GLY A 316 -15.32 7.10 6.09
C GLY A 316 -16.49 7.55 5.22
N MET A 317 -16.29 8.61 4.48
CA MET A 317 -17.27 9.13 3.52
C MET A 317 -16.76 8.93 2.09
N ILE A 318 -17.50 8.19 1.28
CA ILE A 318 -17.21 7.99 -0.14
C ILE A 318 -18.00 8.99 -0.97
N VAL A 319 -17.32 9.66 -1.89
CA VAL A 319 -17.87 10.68 -2.78
C VAL A 319 -17.52 10.31 -4.23
N PRO A 320 -18.45 10.41 -5.18
CA PRO A 320 -18.14 10.17 -6.59
C PRO A 320 -16.95 11.03 -7.06
N GLU A 321 -15.97 10.41 -7.71
CA GLU A 321 -14.72 11.08 -8.11
C GLU A 321 -14.94 12.23 -9.11
N ALA A 322 -16.00 12.16 -9.92
CA ALA A 322 -16.32 13.15 -10.93
C ALA A 322 -17.29 14.25 -10.46
N ASP A 323 -17.88 14.13 -9.26
CA ASP A 323 -18.91 15.06 -8.77
C ASP A 323 -18.33 16.09 -7.80
N GLU A 324 -17.85 17.21 -8.36
CA GLU A 324 -17.29 18.33 -7.58
C GLU A 324 -18.29 18.91 -6.57
N SER A 325 -19.59 18.94 -6.92
CA SER A 325 -20.62 19.48 -6.02
C SER A 325 -20.87 18.57 -4.83
N ALA A 326 -20.86 17.25 -5.03
CA ALA A 326 -20.91 16.28 -3.93
C ALA A 326 -19.69 16.42 -2.99
N TRP A 327 -18.50 16.69 -3.54
CA TRP A 327 -17.29 16.96 -2.73
C TRP A 327 -17.45 18.23 -1.87
N VAL A 328 -17.97 19.32 -2.44
CA VAL A 328 -18.27 20.56 -1.69
C VAL A 328 -19.22 20.27 -0.53
N ILE A 329 -20.35 19.57 -0.80
CA ILE A 329 -21.34 19.22 0.23
C ILE A 329 -20.72 18.33 1.32
N ALA A 330 -19.94 17.34 0.94
CA ALA A 330 -19.31 16.41 1.87
C ALA A 330 -18.32 17.13 2.80
N LEU A 331 -17.43 17.94 2.25
CA LEU A 331 -16.47 18.69 3.05
C LEU A 331 -17.16 19.74 3.92
N GLN A 332 -18.10 20.52 3.37
CA GLN A 332 -18.85 21.52 4.14
C GLN A 332 -19.55 20.89 5.35
N ARG A 333 -20.21 19.74 5.12
CA ARG A 333 -20.88 19.01 6.20
C ARG A 333 -19.93 18.62 7.34
N LEU A 334 -18.75 18.11 7.00
CA LEU A 334 -17.76 17.69 8.01
C LEU A 334 -17.06 18.90 8.66
N LEU A 335 -16.79 19.96 7.93
CA LEU A 335 -16.21 21.19 8.49
C LEU A 335 -17.13 21.80 9.54
N LEU A 336 -18.44 21.86 9.29
CA LEU A 336 -19.42 22.46 10.18
C LEU A 336 -19.86 21.54 11.34
N THR A 337 -19.70 20.21 11.23
CA THR A 337 -20.28 19.27 12.18
C THR A 337 -19.22 18.44 12.89
N ARG A 338 -18.73 18.92 14.02
CA ARG A 338 -17.74 18.19 14.86
C ARG A 338 -18.21 16.79 15.24
N ALA A 339 -19.47 16.65 15.66
CA ALA A 339 -20.02 15.35 16.04
C ALA A 339 -19.91 14.28 14.94
N GLN A 340 -20.04 14.67 13.67
CA GLN A 340 -19.86 13.75 12.54
C GLN A 340 -18.39 13.35 12.36
N ARG A 341 -17.44 14.31 12.52
CA ARG A 341 -16.02 13.98 12.49
C ARG A 341 -15.66 12.99 13.59
N GLU A 342 -16.14 13.19 14.84
CA GLU A 342 -15.88 12.27 15.95
C GLU A 342 -16.49 10.88 15.71
N ALA A 343 -17.67 10.80 15.13
CA ALA A 343 -18.29 9.52 14.77
C ALA A 343 -17.49 8.76 13.70
N LEU A 344 -17.02 9.46 12.66
CA LEU A 344 -16.14 8.87 11.64
C LEU A 344 -14.78 8.48 12.22
N ARG A 345 -14.22 9.30 13.10
CA ARG A 345 -12.98 8.99 13.81
C ARG A 345 -13.08 7.66 14.58
N ALA A 346 -14.13 7.49 15.37
CA ALA A 346 -14.34 6.28 16.15
C ALA A 346 -14.43 5.04 15.25
N ARG A 347 -15.25 5.10 14.20
CA ARG A 347 -15.38 4.01 13.22
C ARG A 347 -14.08 3.72 12.48
N GLY A 348 -13.34 4.76 12.06
CA GLY A 348 -12.06 4.62 11.39
C GLY A 348 -11.03 3.88 12.24
N LEU A 349 -10.90 4.24 13.52
CA LEU A 349 -10.00 3.58 14.47
C LEU A 349 -10.34 2.10 14.69
N GLU A 350 -11.63 1.78 14.82
CA GLU A 350 -12.10 0.40 14.96
C GLU A 350 -11.82 -0.41 13.69
N HIS A 351 -12.22 0.12 12.54
CA HIS A 351 -12.06 -0.51 11.24
C HIS A 351 -10.61 -0.88 10.91
N VAL A 352 -9.66 0.04 11.13
CA VAL A 352 -8.25 -0.27 10.84
C VAL A 352 -7.66 -1.26 11.82
N ARG A 353 -8.09 -1.25 13.08
CA ARG A 353 -7.65 -2.23 14.08
C ARG A 353 -8.10 -3.63 13.72
N GLU A 354 -9.33 -3.80 13.25
CA GLU A 354 -9.91 -5.09 12.93
C GLU A 354 -9.43 -5.66 11.59
N HIS A 355 -9.13 -4.80 10.61
CA HIS A 355 -8.92 -5.24 9.24
C HIS A 355 -7.52 -4.99 8.69
N TYR A 356 -6.83 -3.94 9.16
CA TYR A 356 -5.59 -3.44 8.58
C TYR A 356 -4.40 -3.38 9.55
N ALA A 357 -4.57 -3.65 10.84
CA ALA A 357 -3.42 -3.81 11.73
C ALA A 357 -2.48 -4.87 11.16
N TRP A 358 -1.16 -4.61 11.17
CA TRP A 358 -0.18 -5.56 10.62
C TRP A 358 -0.30 -6.97 11.22
N SER A 359 -0.64 -7.08 12.51
CA SER A 359 -0.87 -8.37 13.16
C SER A 359 -2.03 -9.17 12.54
N VAL A 360 -3.10 -8.48 12.12
CA VAL A 360 -4.26 -9.09 11.44
C VAL A 360 -3.89 -9.51 10.03
N VAL A 361 -3.19 -8.64 9.30
CA VAL A 361 -2.75 -8.90 7.93
C VAL A 361 -1.75 -10.06 7.88
N ALA A 362 -0.77 -10.07 8.78
CA ALA A 362 0.24 -11.12 8.89
C ALA A 362 -0.40 -12.49 9.17
N LYS A 363 -1.38 -12.55 10.05
CA LYS A 363 -2.12 -13.80 10.32
C LYS A 363 -2.77 -14.37 9.07
N LYS A 364 -3.37 -13.52 8.20
CA LYS A 364 -3.94 -13.98 6.92
C LYS A 364 -2.88 -14.61 5.99
N TYR A 365 -1.64 -14.09 6.00
CA TYR A 365 -0.52 -14.69 5.28
C TYR A 365 -0.08 -16.01 5.90
N VAL A 366 0.09 -16.07 7.22
CA VAL A 366 0.47 -17.30 7.93
C VAL A 366 -0.55 -18.40 7.68
N ASP A 367 -1.85 -18.10 7.79
CA ASP A 367 -2.95 -19.04 7.51
C ASP A 367 -2.89 -19.58 6.06
N LEU A 368 -2.57 -18.71 5.09
CA LEU A 368 -2.40 -19.14 3.69
C LEU A 368 -1.17 -20.02 3.53
N PHE A 369 -0.04 -19.65 4.14
CA PHE A 369 1.21 -20.39 4.07
C PHE A 369 1.05 -21.79 4.67
N MET A 370 0.47 -21.90 5.87
CA MET A 370 0.19 -23.18 6.51
C MET A 370 -0.71 -24.05 5.66
N LYS A 371 -1.78 -23.51 5.09
CA LYS A 371 -2.67 -24.24 4.19
C LYS A 371 -1.94 -24.79 2.96
N MET A 372 -1.00 -24.03 2.37
CA MET A 372 -0.24 -24.48 1.20
C MET A 372 0.83 -25.52 1.58
N TYR A 373 1.45 -25.36 2.74
CA TYR A 373 2.38 -26.31 3.30
C TYR A 373 1.72 -27.69 3.51
N ASP A 374 0.58 -27.74 4.22
CA ASP A 374 -0.17 -28.96 4.50
C ASP A 374 -0.57 -29.69 3.20
N ARG A 375 -1.04 -28.95 2.20
CA ARG A 375 -1.38 -29.51 0.88
C ARG A 375 -0.17 -30.15 0.19
N ALA A 376 0.98 -29.49 0.24
CA ALA A 376 2.20 -30.00 -0.38
C ALA A 376 2.70 -31.26 0.34
N LYS A 377 2.64 -31.28 1.66
CA LYS A 377 3.01 -32.42 2.49
C LYS A 377 2.14 -33.64 2.16
N HIS A 378 0.82 -33.52 2.16
CA HIS A 378 -0.10 -34.60 1.82
C HIS A 378 0.12 -35.14 0.38
N ALA A 379 0.38 -34.23 -0.58
CA ALA A 379 0.67 -34.65 -1.96
C ALA A 379 2.00 -35.42 -2.07
N SER A 380 3.00 -35.12 -1.22
CA SER A 380 4.26 -35.88 -1.22
C SER A 380 4.12 -37.24 -0.56
N GLU A 381 3.35 -37.37 0.51
CA GLU A 381 3.04 -38.61 1.21
C GLU A 381 2.28 -39.62 0.27
N THR A 382 1.28 -39.09 -0.45
CA THR A 382 0.51 -39.90 -1.40
C THR A 382 1.38 -40.45 -2.55
N ARG A 383 2.36 -39.65 -3.04
CA ARG A 383 3.31 -40.07 -4.09
C ARG A 383 4.35 -41.11 -3.61
N SER A 384 4.68 -41.09 -2.33
CA SER A 384 5.62 -42.08 -1.75
C SER A 384 4.99 -43.44 -1.48
N LEU A 385 3.65 -43.53 -1.50
CA LEU A 385 2.86 -44.75 -1.28
C LEU A 385 2.38 -45.39 -2.59
N SER A 386 2.57 -44.70 -3.72
CA SER A 386 2.26 -45.18 -5.08
C SER A 386 3.55 -45.63 -5.82
#